data_77b219f744ca37f7fed44e845bc54167
#
_entry.id   77b219f744ca37f7fed44e845bc54167
#
_cell.length_a   1.000
_cell.length_b   1.000
_cell.length_c   1.000
_cell.angle_alpha   90.00
_cell.angle_beta   90.00
_cell.angle_gamma   90.00
#
_symmetry.space_group_name_H-M   'P 1'
#
loop_
_entity.id
_entity.type
_entity.pdbx_description
1 polymer ?
#
loop_
_entity_poly.entity_id
_entity_poly.type
_entity_poly.pdbx_seq_one_letter_code
_entity_poly.pdbx_strand_id
1 'polypeptide(L)'
;MTTAQAQIRNQTMNHDVAQQALDRQEIIETVNKIGLMADLRNWAECRASFSDQVEFDYTSMLGGQPTTVSADTQIQQWKDFFATTFKTTQHLIGSHTLTLNGNTATCISHFQAHHVFRDTSKGKTWTLGGTYDHELSRTTKGWKVTKMKMTALWEEGTSPFSK
;
A
#
# COMPACT_ATOMS: atom_id res chain seq x y z
N MET A 1 44.75 14.21 0.69
CA MET A 1 43.95 13.07 1.22
C MET A 1 44.84 11.85 1.20
N THR A 2 44.98 11.14 2.32
CA THR A 2 45.73 9.88 2.35
C THR A 2 44.93 8.76 1.70
N THR A 3 45.60 7.72 1.21
CA THR A 3 44.98 6.54 0.58
C THR A 3 43.95 5.87 1.52
N ALA A 4 44.23 5.83 2.83
CA ALA A 4 43.32 5.31 3.83
C ALA A 4 42.01 6.13 3.96
N GLN A 5 42.09 7.47 3.91
CA GLN A 5 40.89 8.33 3.93
C GLN A 5 40.04 8.15 2.68
N ALA A 6 40.62 7.94 1.52
CA ALA A 6 39.91 7.65 0.28
C ALA A 6 39.22 6.28 0.33
N GLN A 7 39.85 5.25 0.92
CA GLN A 7 39.26 3.92 1.11
C GLN A 7 38.08 3.94 2.06
N ILE A 8 38.19 4.61 3.22
CA ILE A 8 37.10 4.76 4.18
C ILE A 8 35.89 5.46 3.52
N ARG A 9 36.11 6.54 2.79
CA ARG A 9 35.08 7.28 2.08
C ARG A 9 34.36 6.41 1.04
N ASN A 10 35.11 5.61 0.27
CA ASN A 10 34.51 4.71 -0.72
C ASN A 10 33.69 3.60 -0.05
N GLN A 11 34.14 3.04 1.08
CA GLN A 11 33.38 2.03 1.83
C GLN A 11 32.07 2.61 2.39
N THR A 12 32.11 3.81 2.96
CA THR A 12 30.90 4.49 3.47
C THR A 12 29.92 4.76 2.34
N MET A 13 30.37 5.30 1.19
CA MET A 13 29.51 5.54 0.04
C MET A 13 28.87 4.25 -0.50
N ASN A 14 29.64 3.15 -0.58
CA ASN A 14 29.10 1.86 -1.03
C ASN A 14 28.05 1.31 -0.04
N HIS A 15 28.27 1.47 1.25
CA HIS A 15 27.30 1.07 2.28
C HIS A 15 26.01 1.88 2.16
N ASP A 16 26.08 3.18 1.97
CA ASP A 16 24.92 4.06 1.83
C ASP A 16 24.10 3.72 0.57
N VAL A 17 24.75 3.44 -0.55
CA VAL A 17 24.08 3.01 -1.79
C VAL A 17 23.40 1.66 -1.60
N ALA A 18 24.06 0.69 -0.98
CA ALA A 18 23.47 -0.62 -0.70
C ALA A 18 22.27 -0.51 0.23
N GLN A 19 22.34 0.32 1.29
CA GLN A 19 21.24 0.55 2.21
C GLN A 19 20.04 1.19 1.49
N GLN A 20 20.27 2.19 0.63
CA GLN A 20 19.19 2.80 -0.16
C GLN A 20 18.51 1.79 -1.10
N ALA A 21 19.27 0.87 -1.69
CA ALA A 21 18.71 -0.18 -2.53
C ALA A 21 17.84 -1.15 -1.73
N LEU A 22 18.28 -1.56 -0.54
CA LEU A 22 17.50 -2.39 0.38
C LEU A 22 16.22 -1.68 0.84
N ASP A 23 16.31 -0.41 1.19
CA ASP A 23 15.16 0.41 1.57
C ASP A 23 14.10 0.47 0.47
N ARG A 24 14.54 0.71 -0.77
CA ARG A 24 13.63 0.72 -1.93
C ARG A 24 12.91 -0.61 -2.10
N GLN A 25 13.64 -1.71 -1.99
CA GLN A 25 13.06 -3.04 -2.10
C GLN A 25 12.05 -3.29 -0.97
N GLU A 26 12.41 -2.98 0.27
CA GLU A 26 11.54 -3.17 1.44
C GLU A 26 10.26 -2.32 1.35
N ILE A 27 10.34 -1.08 0.87
CA ILE A 27 9.19 -0.22 0.65
C ILE A 27 8.24 -0.82 -0.39
N ILE A 28 8.76 -1.28 -1.54
CA ILE A 28 7.97 -1.91 -2.60
C ILE A 28 7.27 -3.16 -2.06
N GLU A 29 7.97 -4.00 -1.31
CA GLU A 29 7.40 -5.19 -0.69
C GLU A 29 6.31 -4.83 0.32
N THR A 30 6.53 -3.80 1.15
CA THR A 30 5.55 -3.33 2.13
C THR A 30 4.26 -2.87 1.46
N VAL A 31 4.36 -2.08 0.40
CA VAL A 31 3.21 -1.59 -0.37
C VAL A 31 2.48 -2.75 -1.08
N ASN A 32 3.21 -3.65 -1.72
CA ASN A 32 2.62 -4.80 -2.41
C ASN A 32 1.91 -5.77 -1.46
N LYS A 33 2.45 -5.96 -0.25
CA LYS A 33 1.84 -6.83 0.77
C LYS A 33 0.43 -6.40 1.15
N ILE A 34 0.10 -5.13 1.11
CA ILE A 34 -1.24 -4.63 1.47
C ILE A 34 -2.30 -5.33 0.62
N GLY A 35 -2.20 -5.21 -0.71
CA GLY A 35 -3.15 -5.82 -1.63
C GLY A 35 -3.09 -7.35 -1.61
N LEU A 36 -1.89 -7.91 -1.74
CA LEU A 36 -1.70 -9.37 -1.79
C LEU A 36 -2.21 -10.07 -0.52
N MET A 37 -1.91 -9.55 0.66
CA MET A 37 -2.35 -10.17 1.91
C MET A 37 -3.86 -10.00 2.15
N ALA A 38 -4.45 -8.88 1.71
CA ALA A 38 -5.90 -8.72 1.70
C ALA A 38 -6.58 -9.74 0.77
N ASP A 39 -6.03 -9.98 -0.42
CA ASP A 39 -6.54 -11.00 -1.36
C ASP A 39 -6.48 -12.40 -0.78
N LEU A 40 -5.39 -12.73 -0.10
CA LEU A 40 -5.19 -14.00 0.59
C LEU A 40 -5.95 -14.12 1.91
N ARG A 41 -6.62 -13.03 2.36
CA ARG A 41 -7.30 -12.94 3.68
C ARG A 41 -6.32 -13.14 4.87
N ASN A 42 -5.04 -12.89 4.64
CA ASN A 42 -4.01 -12.87 5.70
C ASN A 42 -3.95 -11.48 6.34
N TRP A 43 -4.97 -11.18 7.15
CA TRP A 43 -5.16 -9.86 7.72
C TRP A 43 -4.06 -9.45 8.71
N ALA A 44 -3.40 -10.41 9.36
CA ALA A 44 -2.29 -10.14 10.27
C ALA A 44 -1.08 -9.57 9.50
N GLU A 45 -0.71 -10.18 8.37
CA GLU A 45 0.37 -9.70 7.51
C GLU A 45 0.00 -8.39 6.80
N CYS A 46 -1.27 -8.21 6.40
CA CYS A 46 -1.75 -6.95 5.87
C CYS A 46 -1.58 -5.82 6.89
N ARG A 47 -2.04 -6.05 8.15
CA ARG A 47 -1.89 -5.10 9.27
C ARG A 47 -0.43 -4.74 9.54
N ALA A 48 0.47 -5.73 9.44
CA ALA A 48 1.90 -5.52 9.68
C ALA A 48 2.56 -4.53 8.72
N SER A 49 1.94 -4.21 7.59
CA SER A 49 2.42 -3.20 6.64
C SER A 49 2.20 -1.76 7.12
N PHE A 50 1.36 -1.54 8.12
CA PHE A 50 0.95 -0.22 8.58
C PHE A 50 1.54 0.17 9.93
N SER A 51 1.68 1.48 10.14
CA SER A 51 1.86 2.08 11.48
C SER A 51 0.59 1.91 12.31
N ASP A 52 0.65 2.24 13.61
CA ASP A 52 -0.52 2.09 14.49
C ASP A 52 -1.64 3.08 14.14
N GLN A 53 -1.29 4.31 13.76
CA GLN A 53 -2.22 5.31 13.24
C GLN A 53 -1.89 5.59 11.77
N VAL A 54 -2.91 5.63 10.93
CA VAL A 54 -2.76 5.81 9.48
C VAL A 54 -3.84 6.74 8.96
N GLU A 55 -3.44 7.67 8.10
CA GLU A 55 -4.38 8.46 7.32
C GLU A 55 -4.79 7.67 6.07
N PHE A 56 -6.10 7.43 5.92
CA PHE A 56 -6.69 6.84 4.73
C PHE A 56 -7.50 7.87 3.94
N ASP A 57 -7.22 7.97 2.66
CA ASP A 57 -7.91 8.84 1.72
C ASP A 57 -8.52 8.03 0.57
N TYR A 58 -9.83 7.83 0.64
CA TYR A 58 -10.66 7.23 -0.40
C TYR A 58 -11.63 8.24 -1.03
N THR A 59 -11.35 9.53 -0.88
CA THR A 59 -12.27 10.61 -1.29
C THR A 59 -12.58 10.61 -2.79
N SER A 60 -11.66 10.13 -3.63
CA SER A 60 -11.89 10.03 -5.08
C SER A 60 -13.04 9.07 -5.44
N MET A 61 -13.30 8.06 -4.61
CA MET A 61 -14.32 7.03 -4.84
C MET A 61 -15.55 7.24 -3.96
N LEU A 62 -15.34 7.60 -2.69
CA LEU A 62 -16.40 7.65 -1.68
C LEU A 62 -16.87 9.07 -1.35
N GLY A 63 -16.14 10.10 -1.81
CA GLY A 63 -16.33 11.47 -1.37
C GLY A 63 -15.87 11.68 0.09
N GLY A 64 -16.31 12.76 0.71
CA GLY A 64 -16.00 13.08 2.10
C GLY A 64 -14.61 13.68 2.31
N GLN A 65 -13.95 13.33 3.39
CA GLN A 65 -12.62 13.80 3.79
C GLN A 65 -11.73 12.62 4.17
N PRO A 66 -10.39 12.74 4.05
CA PRO A 66 -9.46 11.75 4.59
C PRO A 66 -9.69 11.56 6.09
N THR A 67 -9.45 10.34 6.59
CA THR A 67 -9.63 9.98 7.99
C THR A 67 -8.38 9.34 8.55
N THR A 68 -7.99 9.74 9.78
CA THR A 68 -6.93 9.07 10.52
C THR A 68 -7.56 8.12 11.54
N VAL A 69 -7.24 6.86 11.41
CA VAL A 69 -7.76 5.80 12.29
C VAL A 69 -6.64 4.82 12.67
N SER A 70 -6.88 3.99 13.69
CA SER A 70 -5.95 2.91 13.97
C SER A 70 -5.95 1.91 12.81
N ALA A 71 -4.78 1.37 12.48
CA ALA A 71 -4.67 0.34 11.45
C ALA A 71 -5.52 -0.89 11.80
N ASP A 72 -5.65 -1.24 13.08
CA ASP A 72 -6.49 -2.35 13.52
C ASP A 72 -7.97 -2.11 13.17
N THR A 73 -8.47 -0.89 13.37
CA THR A 73 -9.84 -0.50 13.00
C THR A 73 -10.04 -0.63 11.48
N GLN A 74 -9.11 -0.11 10.67
CA GLN A 74 -9.22 -0.17 9.22
C GLN A 74 -9.16 -1.61 8.68
N ILE A 75 -8.24 -2.42 9.22
CA ILE A 75 -8.13 -3.83 8.83
C ILE A 75 -9.39 -4.60 9.20
N GLN A 76 -10.00 -4.34 10.35
CA GLN A 76 -11.27 -4.99 10.71
C GLN A 76 -12.40 -4.59 9.75
N GLN A 77 -12.50 -3.30 9.37
CA GLN A 77 -13.48 -2.85 8.37
C GLN A 77 -13.29 -3.55 7.01
N TRP A 78 -12.05 -3.64 6.52
CA TRP A 78 -11.77 -4.36 5.26
C TRP A 78 -12.11 -5.84 5.37
N LYS A 79 -11.75 -6.49 6.49
CA LYS A 79 -12.04 -7.90 6.73
C LYS A 79 -13.54 -8.17 6.67
N ASP A 80 -14.36 -7.36 7.33
CA ASP A 80 -15.80 -7.51 7.38
C ASP A 80 -16.43 -7.24 6.01
N PHE A 81 -16.01 -6.16 5.35
CA PHE A 81 -16.47 -5.81 4.01
C PHE A 81 -16.12 -6.89 2.97
N PHE A 82 -14.89 -7.38 2.96
CA PHE A 82 -14.47 -8.42 2.02
C PHE A 82 -15.17 -9.75 2.31
N ALA A 83 -15.37 -10.11 3.57
CA ALA A 83 -16.04 -11.35 3.95
C ALA A 83 -17.51 -11.39 3.52
N THR A 84 -18.20 -10.25 3.60
CA THR A 84 -19.62 -10.17 3.25
C THR A 84 -19.87 -9.94 1.76
N THR A 85 -18.98 -9.22 1.09
CA THR A 85 -19.23 -8.72 -0.27
C THR A 85 -18.57 -9.59 -1.35
N PHE A 86 -17.31 -10.01 -1.15
CA PHE A 86 -16.55 -10.63 -2.22
C PHE A 86 -16.24 -12.11 -1.98
N LYS A 87 -16.42 -12.93 -3.01
CA LYS A 87 -15.97 -14.32 -3.04
C LYS A 87 -14.46 -14.38 -3.15
N THR A 88 -13.89 -13.58 -4.06
CA THR A 88 -12.44 -13.45 -4.29
C THR A 88 -12.11 -12.06 -4.78
N THR A 89 -10.87 -11.63 -4.53
CA THR A 89 -10.34 -10.36 -4.99
C THR A 89 -8.91 -10.56 -5.48
N GLN A 90 -8.45 -9.69 -6.39
CA GLN A 90 -7.07 -9.68 -6.86
C GLN A 90 -6.63 -8.23 -7.08
N HIS A 91 -5.55 -7.82 -6.41
CA HIS A 91 -4.90 -6.54 -6.59
C HIS A 91 -3.58 -6.73 -7.32
N LEU A 92 -3.44 -6.06 -8.47
CA LEU A 92 -2.18 -5.93 -9.18
C LEU A 92 -1.64 -4.52 -8.92
N ILE A 93 -0.47 -4.43 -8.29
CA ILE A 93 0.18 -3.17 -7.93
C ILE A 93 1.54 -3.13 -8.62
N GLY A 94 1.84 -2.03 -9.32
CA GLY A 94 3.07 -1.92 -10.08
C GLY A 94 3.44 -0.48 -10.42
N SER A 95 4.47 -0.32 -11.26
CA SER A 95 4.97 1.01 -11.70
C SER A 95 5.38 1.91 -10.52
N HIS A 96 6.05 1.32 -9.52
CA HIS A 96 6.42 2.04 -8.31
C HIS A 96 7.43 3.15 -8.58
N THR A 97 7.12 4.35 -8.12
CA THR A 97 8.02 5.50 -8.11
C THR A 97 8.22 5.94 -6.67
N LEU A 98 9.48 5.93 -6.22
CA LEU A 98 9.85 6.19 -4.83
C LEU A 98 10.71 7.43 -4.69
N THR A 99 10.45 8.18 -3.64
CA THR A 99 11.36 9.20 -3.10
C THR A 99 11.73 8.84 -1.68
N LEU A 100 13.03 8.70 -1.40
CA LEU A 100 13.58 8.46 -0.06
C LEU A 100 14.07 9.77 0.54
N ASN A 101 13.71 10.03 1.79
CA ASN A 101 14.19 11.19 2.55
C ASN A 101 14.53 10.74 3.98
N GLY A 102 15.74 10.19 4.15
CA GLY A 102 16.18 9.65 5.43
C GLY A 102 15.28 8.50 5.93
N ASN A 103 14.56 8.76 7.00
CA ASN A 103 13.65 7.78 7.62
C ASN A 103 12.20 7.90 7.15
N THR A 104 11.93 8.69 6.11
CA THR A 104 10.62 8.80 5.48
C THR A 104 10.71 8.51 4.00
N ALA A 105 9.61 8.07 3.40
CA ALA A 105 9.53 7.83 1.97
C ALA A 105 8.12 8.11 1.45
N THR A 106 8.05 8.42 0.15
CA THR A 106 6.79 8.38 -0.60
C THR A 106 6.90 7.31 -1.68
N CYS A 107 5.81 6.62 -1.95
CA CYS A 107 5.71 5.61 -3.00
C CYS A 107 4.41 5.78 -3.75
N ILE A 108 4.50 6.15 -5.03
CA ILE A 108 3.36 6.19 -5.94
C ILE A 108 3.40 4.92 -6.78
N SER A 109 2.24 4.29 -6.97
CA SER A 109 2.11 3.09 -7.80
C SER A 109 0.78 3.08 -8.55
N HIS A 110 0.74 2.40 -9.69
CA HIS A 110 -0.54 2.04 -10.30
C HIS A 110 -1.12 0.81 -9.60
N PHE A 111 -2.45 0.73 -9.59
CA PHE A 111 -3.15 -0.48 -9.21
C PHE A 111 -4.26 -0.83 -10.19
N GLN A 112 -4.56 -2.12 -10.26
CA GLN A 112 -5.80 -2.67 -10.81
C GLN A 112 -6.33 -3.68 -9.81
N ALA A 113 -7.59 -3.54 -9.41
CA ALA A 113 -8.23 -4.41 -8.45
C ALA A 113 -9.47 -5.05 -9.07
N HIS A 114 -9.51 -6.38 -9.12
CA HIS A 114 -10.63 -7.15 -9.62
C HIS A 114 -11.33 -7.88 -8.48
N HIS A 115 -12.65 -7.75 -8.42
CA HIS A 115 -13.49 -8.30 -7.36
C HIS A 115 -14.59 -9.17 -7.96
N VAL A 116 -14.76 -10.36 -7.42
CA VAL A 116 -15.88 -11.26 -7.75
C VAL A 116 -16.85 -11.27 -6.58
N PHE A 117 -18.10 -10.91 -6.81
CA PHE A 117 -19.11 -10.88 -5.77
C PHE A 117 -19.50 -12.27 -5.27
N ARG A 118 -19.92 -12.37 -3.99
CA ARG A 118 -20.55 -13.57 -3.43
C ARG A 118 -21.97 -13.72 -3.94
N ASP A 119 -22.73 -12.62 -3.90
CA ASP A 119 -24.09 -12.54 -4.42
C ASP A 119 -24.06 -11.93 -5.82
N THR A 120 -24.36 -12.74 -6.81
CA THR A 120 -24.34 -12.33 -8.22
C THR A 120 -25.65 -11.66 -8.68
N SER A 121 -26.65 -11.50 -7.80
CA SER A 121 -27.90 -10.82 -8.13
C SER A 121 -27.72 -9.33 -8.44
N LYS A 122 -26.69 -8.70 -7.86
CA LYS A 122 -26.33 -7.28 -8.06
C LYS A 122 -25.22 -7.06 -9.08
N GLY A 123 -24.75 -8.12 -9.74
CA GLY A 123 -23.62 -8.08 -10.67
C GLY A 123 -22.62 -9.18 -10.37
N LYS A 124 -21.78 -9.53 -11.34
CA LYS A 124 -20.82 -10.63 -11.18
C LYS A 124 -19.47 -10.15 -10.66
N THR A 125 -19.01 -9.02 -11.17
CA THR A 125 -17.67 -8.48 -10.93
C THR A 125 -17.68 -6.97 -10.83
N TRP A 126 -16.66 -6.46 -10.15
CA TRP A 126 -16.29 -5.06 -10.12
C TRP A 126 -14.79 -4.95 -10.28
N THR A 127 -14.33 -4.17 -11.23
CA THR A 127 -12.92 -3.89 -11.48
C THR A 127 -12.70 -2.40 -11.44
N LEU A 128 -11.64 -1.97 -10.79
CA LEU A 128 -11.24 -0.57 -10.79
C LEU A 128 -9.73 -0.46 -10.92
N GLY A 129 -9.28 0.67 -11.43
CA GLY A 129 -7.87 0.98 -11.55
C GLY A 129 -7.58 2.44 -11.28
N GLY A 130 -6.35 2.72 -10.91
CA GLY A 130 -5.91 4.05 -10.56
C GLY A 130 -4.52 4.08 -9.96
N THR A 131 -4.30 5.00 -9.01
CA THR A 131 -3.03 5.13 -8.30
C THR A 131 -3.21 5.01 -6.79
N TYR A 132 -2.19 4.44 -6.16
CA TYR A 132 -1.95 4.59 -4.73
C TYR A 132 -0.80 5.56 -4.50
N ASP A 133 -0.99 6.48 -3.55
CA ASP A 133 0.06 7.34 -2.99
C ASP A 133 0.24 6.93 -1.53
N HIS A 134 1.42 6.39 -1.21
CA HIS A 134 1.78 5.99 0.15
C HIS A 134 2.84 6.91 0.72
N GLU A 135 2.67 7.30 1.99
CA GLU A 135 3.75 7.83 2.83
C GLU A 135 4.17 6.75 3.81
N LEU A 136 5.48 6.59 4.00
CA LEU A 136 6.03 5.57 4.87
C LEU A 136 7.07 6.18 5.81
N SER A 137 7.19 5.56 6.97
CA SER A 137 8.24 5.86 7.95
C SER A 137 9.00 4.59 8.31
N ARG A 138 10.32 4.75 8.50
CA ARG A 138 11.18 3.68 9.00
C ARG A 138 10.97 3.49 10.49
N THR A 139 10.79 2.27 10.91
CA THR A 139 10.68 1.86 12.31
C THR A 139 11.71 0.79 12.65
N THR A 140 11.79 0.40 13.91
CA THR A 140 12.61 -0.77 14.34
C THR A 140 12.11 -2.10 13.77
N LYS A 141 10.89 -2.12 13.21
CA LYS A 141 10.26 -3.29 12.56
C LYS A 141 10.14 -3.11 11.03
N GLY A 142 11.06 -2.33 10.42
CA GLY A 142 11.06 -2.04 9.00
C GLY A 142 10.18 -0.84 8.61
N TRP A 143 9.96 -0.68 7.33
CA TRP A 143 9.14 0.40 6.78
C TRP A 143 7.65 0.16 7.00
N LYS A 144 6.91 1.22 7.42
CA LYS A 144 5.48 1.16 7.71
C LYS A 144 4.75 2.30 7.02
N VAL A 145 3.59 2.00 6.43
CA VAL A 145 2.70 2.98 5.83
C VAL A 145 2.03 3.82 6.92
N THR A 146 2.17 5.14 6.82
CA THR A 146 1.55 6.14 7.69
C THR A 146 0.38 6.85 7.02
N LYS A 147 0.36 6.83 5.68
CA LYS A 147 -0.73 7.37 4.86
C LYS A 147 -0.91 6.53 3.61
N MET A 148 -2.17 6.31 3.24
CA MET A 148 -2.56 5.64 2.01
C MET A 148 -3.69 6.44 1.35
N LYS A 149 -3.41 6.99 0.17
CA LYS A 149 -4.41 7.62 -0.67
C LYS A 149 -4.65 6.76 -1.90
N MET A 150 -5.92 6.48 -2.18
CA MET A 150 -6.36 5.83 -3.42
C MET A 150 -7.02 6.86 -4.33
N THR A 151 -6.56 6.96 -5.57
CA THR A 151 -7.21 7.74 -6.62
C THR A 151 -7.76 6.77 -7.67
N ALA A 152 -9.07 6.57 -7.67
CA ALA A 152 -9.74 5.77 -8.70
C ALA A 152 -9.82 6.61 -9.99
N LEU A 153 -9.29 6.07 -11.08
CA LEU A 153 -9.29 6.71 -12.40
C LEU A 153 -10.36 6.14 -13.31
N TRP A 154 -10.72 4.89 -13.14
CA TRP A 154 -11.73 4.18 -13.91
C TRP A 154 -12.28 3.00 -13.14
N GLU A 155 -13.50 2.59 -13.45
CA GLU A 155 -14.12 1.37 -12.96
C GLU A 155 -14.99 0.72 -14.03
N GLU A 156 -15.17 -0.60 -13.93
CA GLU A 156 -16.00 -1.44 -14.79
C GLU A 156 -16.79 -2.44 -13.95
N GLY A 157 -17.97 -2.81 -14.46
CA GLY A 157 -18.87 -3.72 -13.76
C GLY A 157 -19.75 -2.99 -12.75
N THR A 158 -20.18 -3.67 -11.70
CA THR A 158 -21.12 -3.10 -10.71
C THR A 158 -20.36 -2.68 -9.47
N SER A 159 -20.33 -1.40 -9.16
CA SER A 159 -19.72 -0.89 -7.93
C SER A 159 -20.54 -1.33 -6.71
N PRO A 160 -19.90 -1.84 -5.63
CA PRO A 160 -20.60 -2.15 -4.37
C PRO A 160 -21.12 -0.91 -3.65
N PHE A 161 -20.71 0.29 -4.10
CA PHE A 161 -21.07 1.59 -3.54
C PHE A 161 -22.14 2.31 -4.38
N SER A 162 -22.55 1.75 -5.53
CA SER A 162 -23.66 2.30 -6.32
C SER A 162 -24.98 2.21 -5.53
N LYS A 163 -25.72 3.32 -5.48
CA LYS A 163 -27.06 3.39 -4.88
C LYS A 163 -28.10 2.81 -5.82
#